data_f48a58db43fe3447e45b9395f1b75f79
#
_entry.id   f48a58db43fe3447e45b9395f1b75f79
#
_cell.length_a   1.000
_cell.length_b   1.000
_cell.length_c   1.000
_cell.angle_alpha   90.00
_cell.angle_beta   90.00
_cell.angle_gamma   90.00
#
_symmetry.space_group_name_H-M   'P 1'
#
loop_
_entity.id
_entity.type
_entity.pdbx_description
1 polymer ?
#
loop_
_entity_poly.entity_id
_entity_poly.type
_entity_poly.pdbx_seq_one_letter_code
_entity_poly.pdbx_strand_id
1 'polypeptide(L)'
;MELKESGDLIKEYDSNNNLIHIEHISSIFEAWYEYDDKNRKIHYKNSSSEETWYEYYDNGKLKSARYKVPNSEVIYQYDYDENGVLKSCTKLKQSNEL
;
A
#
# COMPACT_ATOMS: atom_id res chain seq x y z
N MET A 1 -1.70 12.50 -16.62
CA MET A 1 -0.62 11.72 -16.01
C MET A 1 0.72 12.38 -16.26
N GLU A 2 1.54 12.45 -15.24
CA GLU A 2 2.81 13.13 -15.34
C GLU A 2 3.94 12.15 -15.06
N LEU A 3 4.99 12.18 -15.86
CA LEU A 3 6.12 11.30 -15.71
C LEU A 3 7.34 12.11 -15.32
N LYS A 4 7.97 11.77 -14.22
CA LYS A 4 9.15 12.45 -13.75
C LYS A 4 10.30 11.46 -13.59
N GLU A 5 11.50 11.95 -13.92
CA GLU A 5 12.69 11.12 -13.84
C GLU A 5 13.68 11.76 -12.89
N SER A 6 14.26 11.00 -12.02
CA SER A 6 15.23 11.52 -11.07
C SER A 6 16.28 10.44 -10.88
N GLY A 7 17.47 10.65 -11.43
CA GLY A 7 18.50 9.64 -11.39
C GLY A 7 18.03 8.40 -12.12
N ASP A 8 17.99 7.27 -11.43
CA ASP A 8 17.54 6.05 -12.05
C ASP A 8 16.11 5.69 -11.65
N LEU A 9 15.33 6.67 -11.20
CA LEU A 9 13.93 6.46 -10.87
C LEU A 9 13.02 7.12 -11.88
N ILE A 10 11.98 6.44 -12.28
CA ILE A 10 10.91 7.02 -13.08
C ILE A 10 9.67 6.98 -12.22
N LYS A 11 9.03 8.14 -12.04
CA LYS A 11 7.82 8.25 -11.23
C LYS A 11 6.68 8.74 -12.08
N GLU A 12 5.52 8.13 -11.86
CA GLU A 12 4.33 8.44 -12.64
C GLU A 12 3.23 8.90 -11.71
N TYR A 13 2.54 9.96 -12.08
CA TYR A 13 1.50 10.56 -11.22
C TYR A 13 0.19 10.61 -11.96
N ASP A 14 -0.93 10.54 -11.23
CA ASP A 14 -2.23 10.66 -11.85
C ASP A 14 -2.60 12.15 -11.98
N SER A 15 -3.80 12.43 -12.48
CA SER A 15 -4.21 13.80 -12.73
C SER A 15 -4.41 14.61 -11.46
N ASN A 16 -4.46 13.97 -10.31
CA ASN A 16 -4.57 14.64 -9.03
C ASN A 16 -3.21 14.76 -8.33
N ASN A 17 -2.13 14.46 -9.07
CA ASN A 17 -0.77 14.55 -8.54
C ASN A 17 -0.46 13.49 -7.50
N ASN A 18 -1.18 12.39 -7.49
CA ASN A 18 -0.87 11.27 -6.61
C ASN A 18 0.12 10.34 -7.31
N LEU A 19 1.15 9.93 -6.60
CA LEU A 19 2.14 9.01 -7.15
C LEU A 19 1.50 7.63 -7.33
N ILE A 20 1.47 7.11 -8.55
CA ILE A 20 0.82 5.82 -8.82
C ILE A 20 1.82 4.74 -9.23
N HIS A 21 3.03 5.10 -9.60
CA HIS A 21 3.98 4.10 -10.09
C HIS A 21 5.41 4.61 -9.93
N ILE A 22 6.29 3.73 -9.49
CA ILE A 22 7.73 4.00 -9.46
C ILE A 22 8.43 2.84 -10.15
N GLU A 23 9.41 3.16 -10.96
CA GLU A 23 10.19 2.15 -11.63
C GLU A 23 11.67 2.52 -11.52
N HIS A 24 12.53 1.58 -11.15
CA HIS A 24 13.97 1.78 -11.19
C HIS A 24 14.48 1.41 -12.55
N ILE A 25 15.26 2.28 -13.16
CA ILE A 25 15.81 1.98 -14.47
C ILE A 25 16.91 0.94 -14.35
N SER A 26 17.69 1.00 -13.29
CA SER A 26 18.87 0.15 -13.17
C SER A 26 18.63 -1.11 -12.35
N SER A 27 17.39 -1.38 -11.95
CA SER A 27 17.07 -2.61 -11.23
C SER A 27 15.68 -3.05 -11.65
N ILE A 28 15.22 -4.17 -11.09
CA ILE A 28 13.91 -4.65 -11.46
C ILE A 28 12.83 -4.20 -10.47
N PHE A 29 13.15 -3.29 -9.57
CA PHE A 29 12.17 -2.87 -8.58
C PHE A 29 11.10 -1.97 -9.18
N GLU A 30 9.86 -2.29 -8.90
CA GLU A 30 8.72 -1.47 -9.30
C GLU A 30 7.72 -1.44 -8.16
N ALA A 31 6.99 -0.36 -8.05
CA ALA A 31 5.95 -0.23 -7.04
C ALA A 31 4.73 0.46 -7.63
N TRP A 32 3.55 0.08 -7.15
CA TRP A 32 2.28 0.63 -7.64
C TRP A 32 1.44 1.06 -6.46
N TYR A 33 0.69 2.15 -6.65
CA TYR A 33 -0.15 2.75 -5.60
C TYR A 33 -1.53 3.03 -6.16
N GLU A 34 -2.56 2.81 -5.36
CA GLU A 34 -3.92 3.15 -5.74
C GLU A 34 -4.55 4.02 -4.67
N TYR A 35 -5.47 4.90 -5.09
CA TYR A 35 -6.08 5.89 -4.20
C TYR A 35 -7.59 5.86 -4.37
N ASP A 36 -8.33 6.28 -3.31
CA ASP A 36 -9.77 6.39 -3.40
C ASP A 36 -10.13 7.75 -3.99
N ASP A 37 -11.43 8.05 -4.06
CA ASP A 37 -11.88 9.29 -4.68
C ASP A 37 -11.61 10.51 -3.81
N LYS A 38 -11.05 10.33 -2.62
CA LYS A 38 -10.63 11.44 -1.78
C LYS A 38 -9.12 11.53 -1.71
N ASN A 39 -8.43 10.87 -2.65
CA ASN A 39 -6.97 10.90 -2.76
C ASN A 39 -6.26 10.28 -1.56
N ARG A 40 -6.89 9.31 -0.93
CA ARG A 40 -6.27 8.58 0.17
C ARG A 40 -5.78 7.25 -0.35
N LYS A 41 -4.57 6.87 0.02
CA LYS A 41 -3.96 5.64 -0.47
C LYS A 41 -4.71 4.43 0.08
N ILE A 42 -5.18 3.54 -0.81
CA ILE A 42 -5.91 2.34 -0.40
C ILE A 42 -5.16 1.06 -0.71
N HIS A 43 -4.14 1.12 -1.56
CA HIS A 43 -3.46 -0.10 -1.95
C HIS A 43 -2.04 0.22 -2.40
N TYR A 44 -1.11 -0.62 -1.99
CA TYR A 44 0.29 -0.52 -2.39
C TYR A 44 0.80 -1.92 -2.66
N LYS A 45 1.55 -2.10 -3.74
CA LYS A 45 2.27 -3.35 -3.93
C LYS A 45 3.55 -3.08 -4.69
N ASN A 46 4.49 -4.00 -4.60
CA ASN A 46 5.75 -3.84 -5.33
C ASN A 46 6.25 -5.17 -5.85
N SER A 47 7.32 -5.10 -6.62
CA SER A 47 7.86 -6.28 -7.26
C SER A 47 8.61 -7.20 -6.30
N SER A 48 8.76 -6.80 -5.04
CA SER A 48 9.32 -7.66 -4.01
C SER A 48 8.26 -8.47 -3.29
N SER A 49 7.04 -8.50 -3.82
CA SER A 49 5.92 -9.27 -3.27
C SER A 49 5.35 -8.69 -2.00
N GLU A 50 5.64 -7.44 -1.71
CA GLU A 50 4.96 -6.76 -0.60
C GLU A 50 3.66 -6.20 -1.08
N GLU A 51 2.65 -6.25 -0.24
CA GLU A 51 1.34 -5.72 -0.60
C GLU A 51 0.64 -5.23 0.65
N THR A 52 0.01 -4.06 0.58
CA THR A 52 -0.67 -3.47 1.72
C THR A 52 -1.98 -2.87 1.27
N TRP A 53 -3.01 -3.05 2.09
CA TRP A 53 -4.33 -2.47 1.84
C TRP A 53 -4.70 -1.59 3.01
N TYR A 54 -5.38 -0.47 2.73
CA TYR A 54 -5.74 0.51 3.76
C TYR A 54 -7.21 0.83 3.70
N GLU A 55 -7.84 1.01 4.86
CA GLU A 55 -9.22 1.49 4.96
C GLU A 55 -9.26 2.66 5.90
N TYR A 56 -10.19 3.57 5.68
CA TYR A 56 -10.25 4.81 6.45
C TYR A 56 -11.65 5.04 7.00
N TYR A 57 -11.69 5.71 8.15
CA TYR A 57 -12.96 6.22 8.68
C TYR A 57 -13.37 7.45 7.89
N ASP A 58 -14.62 7.86 8.03
CA ASP A 58 -15.11 9.05 7.36
C ASP A 58 -14.34 10.30 7.77
N ASN A 59 -13.77 10.31 8.97
CA ASN A 59 -13.01 11.47 9.42
C ASN A 59 -11.60 11.53 8.84
N GLY A 60 -11.25 10.59 7.97
CA GLY A 60 -9.95 10.59 7.32
C GLY A 60 -8.88 9.82 8.05
N LYS A 61 -9.15 9.34 9.25
CA LYS A 61 -8.16 8.59 9.98
C LYS A 61 -8.15 7.14 9.54
N LEU A 62 -6.99 6.51 9.64
CA LEU A 62 -6.83 5.12 9.21
C LEU A 62 -7.67 4.21 10.10
N LYS A 63 -8.49 3.36 9.48
CA LYS A 63 -9.32 2.41 10.18
C LYS A 63 -8.63 1.07 10.29
N SER A 64 -8.01 0.61 9.21
CA SER A 64 -7.28 -0.63 9.24
C SER A 64 -6.20 -0.63 8.17
N ALA A 65 -5.18 -1.43 8.40
CA ALA A 65 -4.15 -1.68 7.40
C ALA A 65 -3.87 -3.17 7.41
N ARG A 66 -3.73 -3.75 6.22
CA ARG A 66 -3.46 -5.18 6.09
C ARG A 66 -2.18 -5.32 5.28
N TYR A 67 -1.18 -5.96 5.86
CA TYR A 67 0.12 -6.08 5.25
C TYR A 67 0.43 -7.56 4.97
N LYS A 68 0.72 -7.86 3.70
CA LYS A 68 1.07 -9.21 3.31
C LYS A 68 2.59 -9.36 3.37
N VAL A 69 3.05 -10.35 4.14
CA VAL A 69 4.47 -10.60 4.26
C VAL A 69 5.02 -11.12 2.93
N PRO A 70 6.13 -10.60 2.43
CA PRO A 70 6.65 -11.03 1.13
C PRO A 70 6.95 -12.53 1.12
N ASN A 71 6.57 -13.17 0.02
CA ASN A 71 6.85 -14.59 -0.20
C ASN A 71 6.30 -15.48 0.89
N SER A 72 5.13 -15.10 1.41
CA SER A 72 4.53 -15.83 2.52
C SER A 72 3.02 -15.79 2.39
N GLU A 73 2.34 -16.69 3.09
CA GLU A 73 0.89 -16.66 3.15
C GLU A 73 0.40 -15.89 4.36
N VAL A 74 1.28 -15.22 5.06
CA VAL A 74 0.93 -14.54 6.30
C VAL A 74 0.55 -13.10 6.01
N ILE A 75 -0.55 -12.67 6.61
CA ILE A 75 -1.00 -11.28 6.54
C ILE A 75 -1.16 -10.77 7.95
N TYR A 76 -0.64 -9.58 8.22
CA TYR A 76 -0.86 -8.92 9.50
C TYR A 76 -1.94 -7.86 9.29
N GLN A 77 -2.90 -7.80 10.18
CA GLN A 77 -3.95 -6.80 10.13
C GLN A 77 -3.87 -5.92 11.37
N TYR A 78 -3.84 -4.61 11.15
CA TYR A 78 -3.78 -3.62 12.20
C TYR A 78 -5.09 -2.87 12.21
N ASP A 79 -5.74 -2.78 13.36
CA ASP A 79 -7.01 -2.08 13.49
C ASP A 79 -6.86 -0.90 14.43
N TYR A 80 -7.43 0.23 14.04
CA TYR A 80 -7.28 1.48 14.78
C TYR A 80 -8.66 2.02 15.15
N ASP A 81 -8.73 2.82 16.24
CA ASP A 81 -10.00 3.44 16.58
C ASP A 81 -10.14 4.76 15.84
N GLU A 82 -11.24 5.45 16.06
CA GLU A 82 -11.54 6.68 15.32
C GLU A 82 -10.60 7.83 15.66
N ASN A 83 -9.82 7.70 16.70
CA ASN A 83 -8.85 8.70 17.05
C ASN A 83 -7.46 8.38 16.53
N GLY A 84 -7.32 7.28 15.81
CA GLY A 84 -6.03 6.90 15.25
C GLY A 84 -5.18 6.06 16.17
N VAL A 85 -5.74 5.55 17.27
CA VAL A 85 -4.99 4.75 18.23
C VAL A 85 -5.13 3.28 17.86
N LEU A 86 -4.02 2.56 17.86
CA LEU A 86 -4.01 1.14 17.50
C LEU A 86 -4.82 0.34 18.52
N LYS A 87 -5.79 -0.45 18.03
CA LYS A 87 -6.62 -1.29 18.86
C LYS A 87 -6.12 -2.71 18.93
N SER A 88 -5.67 -3.25 17.82
CA SER A 88 -5.26 -4.64 17.78
C SER A 88 -4.38 -4.92 16.58
N CYS A 89 -3.61 -5.98 16.68
CA CYS A 89 -2.81 -6.48 15.57
C CYS A 89 -3.07 -7.98 15.50
N THR A 90 -3.52 -8.45 14.35
CA THR A 90 -3.90 -9.85 14.18
C THR A 90 -3.05 -10.47 13.08
N LYS A 91 -2.58 -11.68 13.31
CA LYS A 91 -1.83 -12.41 12.30
C LYS A 91 -2.78 -13.41 11.64
N LEU A 92 -2.90 -13.29 10.32
CA LEU A 92 -3.78 -14.15 9.55
C LEU A 92 -2.94 -15.02 8.64
N LYS A 93 -3.32 -16.28 8.51
CA LYS A 93 -2.67 -17.15 7.56
C LYS A 93 -3.61 -17.39 6.41
N GLN A 94 -3.11 -17.20 5.20
CA GLN A 94 -3.94 -17.41 4.05
C GLN A 94 -3.90 -18.82 3.57
N SER A 95 -2.89 -19.58 3.90
CA SER A 95 -2.78 -20.89 3.36
C SER A 95 -3.80 -21.79 4.00
N ASN A 96 -4.13 -22.85 3.33
CA ASN A 96 -5.06 -23.77 3.83
C ASN A 96 -4.45 -24.92 4.45
N GLU A 97 -3.26 -24.88 4.85
CA GLU A 97 -2.69 -26.03 5.42
C GLU A 97 -3.35 -26.37 6.62
N LEU A 98 -3.32 -27.44 6.96
CA LEU A 98 -4.05 -27.85 8.03
C LEU A 98 -3.48 -28.57 9.02
#